data_6abd3d7a9d1b79d7b5e62346a70b9691
#
_entry.id   6abd3d7a9d1b79d7b5e62346a70b9691
#
_cell.length_a   1.000
_cell.length_b   1.000
_cell.length_c   1.000
_cell.angle_alpha   90.00
_cell.angle_beta   90.00
_cell.angle_gamma   90.00
#
_symmetry.space_group_name_H-M   'P 1'
#
loop_
_entity.id
_entity.type
_entity.pdbx_description
1 polymer ?
#
loop_
_entity_poly.entity_id
_entity_poly.type
_entity_poly.pdbx_seq_one_letter_code
_entity_poly.pdbx_strand_id
1 'polypeptide(L)'
;MSDLEITIAMDRYDRHFPFFDGTVKAPAGLRYKALQVGQSDVLRDGTDRHGEMIHNKAYDVAEFSMSTFLMAKDRGLPLVGVPIFPRRLFSQSCMFVRENSDIEHPKDLIGKKVGISSFQTTLSLLAKGDIKFEYGVEWEKIKWVLTTSEKVKFTPKEGVVIERADKSKELGHMLDKGEIDAIFMPHPPNSVMKGEVKTRRLFRDSMAEEKRYFDKYGYWPIMHIMAMHKDLADREPQLAQAIIDMYAQARHIADEYFLDPNWSQMAWGRHYYESERDKLPNRWPDGFKINKKNLERFILYSHDQGLISEQYESERLFLESTLDT
;
A
#
# COMPACT_ATOMS: atom_id res chain seq x y z
N MET A 1 -3.04 31.90 -0.80
CA MET A 1 -1.65 31.40 -0.64
C MET A 1 -0.72 32.44 -1.25
N SER A 2 0.27 32.91 -0.51
CA SER A 2 1.35 33.71 -1.07
C SER A 2 2.34 32.75 -1.71
N ASP A 3 2.70 32.94 -2.98
CA ASP A 3 3.74 32.21 -3.76
C ASP A 3 4.45 31.03 -3.07
N LEU A 4 3.67 30.03 -2.66
CA LEU A 4 4.18 28.81 -2.02
C LEU A 4 4.72 27.87 -3.09
N GLU A 5 5.93 27.36 -2.90
CA GLU A 5 6.49 26.29 -3.71
C GLU A 5 6.68 25.04 -2.85
N ILE A 6 6.18 23.89 -3.31
CA ILE A 6 6.26 22.62 -2.59
C ILE A 6 6.85 21.51 -3.44
N THR A 7 7.44 20.53 -2.77
CA THR A 7 7.87 19.27 -3.35
C THR A 7 6.84 18.16 -3.02
N ILE A 8 6.47 17.35 -4.02
CA ILE A 8 5.58 16.20 -3.85
C ILE A 8 6.33 14.94 -4.28
N ALA A 9 6.75 14.14 -3.31
CA ALA A 9 7.48 12.90 -3.53
C ALA A 9 6.53 11.70 -3.65
N MET A 10 6.49 11.04 -4.82
CA MET A 10 5.56 9.94 -5.09
C MET A 10 6.09 9.00 -6.16
N ASP A 11 5.44 7.85 -6.30
CA ASP A 11 5.66 6.94 -7.43
C ASP A 11 4.98 7.48 -8.70
N ARG A 12 5.60 7.21 -9.85
CA ARG A 12 5.06 7.61 -11.15
C ARG A 12 4.11 6.52 -11.68
N TYR A 13 2.93 6.40 -11.06
CA TYR A 13 1.84 5.59 -11.61
C TYR A 13 1.17 6.31 -12.79
N ASP A 14 0.43 5.60 -13.63
CA ASP A 14 -0.37 6.17 -14.73
C ASP A 14 -1.23 7.37 -14.28
N ARG A 15 -1.95 7.22 -13.17
CA ARG A 15 -2.76 8.26 -12.51
C ARG A 15 -1.98 9.43 -11.91
N HIS A 16 -0.66 9.35 -11.91
CA HIS A 16 0.24 10.43 -11.45
C HIS A 16 1.01 11.09 -12.61
N PHE A 17 0.97 10.55 -13.82
CA PHE A 17 1.63 11.16 -14.98
C PHE A 17 1.30 12.63 -15.16
N PRO A 18 0.04 13.09 -14.97
CA PRO A 18 -0.33 14.50 -15.08
C PRO A 18 0.43 15.45 -14.15
N PHE A 19 0.95 14.97 -13.02
CA PHE A 19 1.84 15.75 -12.15
C PHE A 19 3.24 15.91 -12.74
N PHE A 20 3.76 14.91 -13.43
CA PHE A 20 5.12 14.89 -13.96
C PHE A 20 5.24 15.57 -15.31
N ASP A 21 4.19 15.59 -16.12
CA ASP A 21 4.16 16.26 -17.43
C ASP A 21 3.63 17.70 -17.38
N GLY A 22 3.18 18.16 -16.18
CA GLY A 22 2.68 19.49 -15.98
C GLY A 22 1.24 19.72 -16.46
N THR A 23 0.50 18.67 -16.76
CA THR A 23 -0.92 18.76 -17.14
C THR A 23 -1.80 19.16 -15.96
N VAL A 24 -1.52 18.64 -14.75
CA VAL A 24 -2.16 19.11 -13.51
C VAL A 24 -1.81 20.55 -13.23
N LYS A 25 -2.82 21.38 -12.96
CA LYS A 25 -2.64 22.79 -12.61
C LYS A 25 -2.85 23.01 -11.11
N ALA A 26 -1.83 23.59 -10.48
CA ALA A 26 -1.99 24.07 -9.10
C ALA A 26 -2.87 25.33 -9.07
N PRO A 27 -3.59 25.56 -7.96
CA PRO A 27 -4.32 26.81 -7.78
C PRO A 27 -3.39 28.01 -7.70
N ALA A 28 -3.93 29.22 -7.91
CA ALA A 28 -3.17 30.48 -7.85
C ALA A 28 -2.42 30.61 -6.52
N GLY A 29 -1.15 31.01 -6.60
CA GLY A 29 -0.25 31.14 -5.45
C GLY A 29 0.38 29.83 -4.96
N LEU A 30 0.15 28.70 -5.65
CA LEU A 30 0.85 27.44 -5.40
C LEU A 30 1.64 26.99 -6.62
N ARG A 31 2.88 26.63 -6.42
CA ARG A 31 3.73 25.92 -7.38
C ARG A 31 4.17 24.59 -6.77
N TYR A 32 4.35 23.57 -7.58
CA TYR A 32 4.83 22.27 -7.12
C TYR A 32 5.91 21.70 -8.03
N LYS A 33 6.75 20.85 -7.44
CA LYS A 33 7.69 19.98 -8.13
C LYS A 33 7.39 18.53 -7.77
N ALA A 34 6.95 17.76 -8.75
CA ALA A 34 6.75 16.32 -8.59
C ALA A 34 8.11 15.59 -8.64
N LEU A 35 8.39 14.74 -7.65
CA LEU A 35 9.62 13.98 -7.52
C LEU A 35 9.31 12.48 -7.56
N GLN A 36 9.91 11.76 -8.52
CA GLN A 36 9.83 10.31 -8.61
C GLN A 36 10.95 9.71 -7.76
N VAL A 37 10.64 9.39 -6.52
CA VAL A 37 11.59 8.86 -5.54
C VAL A 37 11.09 7.56 -4.92
N GLY A 38 11.99 6.64 -4.65
CA GLY A 38 11.65 5.35 -4.05
C GLY A 38 12.79 4.32 -4.16
N GLN A 39 12.62 3.17 -3.51
CA GLN A 39 13.68 2.15 -3.34
C GLN A 39 13.98 1.30 -4.58
N SER A 40 13.22 1.40 -5.67
CA SER A 40 13.46 0.59 -6.86
C SER A 40 14.47 1.25 -7.80
N ASP A 41 15.65 0.71 -7.95
CA ASP A 41 16.73 1.24 -8.80
C ASP A 41 16.36 1.22 -10.29
N VAL A 42 15.43 0.37 -10.70
CA VAL A 42 15.00 0.25 -12.10
C VAL A 42 14.04 1.36 -12.52
N LEU A 43 13.12 1.73 -11.62
CA LEU A 43 12.05 2.68 -11.91
C LEU A 43 12.15 3.98 -11.11
N ARG A 44 13.04 4.03 -10.12
CA ARG A 44 13.19 5.13 -9.16
C ARG A 44 14.67 5.35 -8.87
N ASP A 45 14.98 6.26 -7.96
CA ASP A 45 16.35 6.67 -7.61
C ASP A 45 16.99 5.86 -6.47
N GLY A 46 16.35 4.80 -5.98
CA GLY A 46 16.85 3.97 -4.87
C GLY A 46 16.64 4.58 -3.48
N THR A 47 16.12 5.79 -3.37
CA THR A 47 15.98 6.53 -2.11
C THR A 47 14.93 5.90 -1.18
N ASP A 48 15.21 5.89 0.12
CA ASP A 48 14.21 5.56 1.15
C ASP A 48 13.29 6.77 1.41
N ARG A 49 12.32 7.00 0.52
CA ARG A 49 11.37 8.12 0.61
C ARG A 49 10.75 8.31 2.00
N HIS A 50 10.39 7.21 2.67
CA HIS A 50 9.77 7.29 3.98
C HIS A 50 10.76 7.73 5.05
N GLY A 51 11.96 7.16 5.07
CA GLY A 51 13.02 7.55 5.99
C GLY A 51 13.46 8.99 5.77
N GLU A 52 13.64 9.43 4.53
CA GLU A 52 14.00 10.80 4.18
C GLU A 52 12.95 11.81 4.65
N MET A 53 11.66 11.49 4.47
CA MET A 53 10.58 12.34 4.96
C MET A 53 10.54 12.41 6.50
N ILE A 54 10.71 11.26 7.17
CA ILE A 54 10.62 11.17 8.63
C ILE A 54 11.81 11.87 9.32
N HIS A 55 13.03 11.62 8.83
CA HIS A 55 14.26 12.03 9.54
C HIS A 55 14.83 13.35 9.04
N ASN A 56 14.72 13.61 7.74
CA ASN A 56 15.38 14.73 7.07
C ASN A 56 14.43 15.82 6.60
N LYS A 57 13.11 15.63 6.70
CA LYS A 57 12.09 16.53 6.13
C LYS A 57 12.37 16.87 4.66
N ALA A 58 12.83 15.88 3.90
CA ALA A 58 13.34 16.07 2.54
C ALA A 58 12.27 16.52 1.53
N TYR A 59 11.00 16.33 1.87
CA TYR A 59 9.87 16.65 1.00
C TYR A 59 8.77 17.34 1.81
N ASP A 60 8.01 18.21 1.15
CA ASP A 60 6.87 18.90 1.79
C ASP A 60 5.67 17.96 1.91
N VAL A 61 5.41 17.19 0.86
CA VAL A 61 4.35 16.17 0.77
C VAL A 61 4.94 14.89 0.20
N ALA A 62 4.60 13.75 0.77
CA ALA A 62 5.09 12.47 0.28
C ALA A 62 4.04 11.36 0.33
N GLU A 63 4.15 10.43 -0.61
CA GLU A 63 3.46 9.15 -0.56
C GLU A 63 4.13 8.24 0.48
N PHE A 64 3.34 7.74 1.41
CA PHE A 64 3.76 6.82 2.48
C PHE A 64 3.10 5.46 2.37
N SER A 65 3.82 4.42 2.77
CA SER A 65 3.22 3.17 3.22
C SER A 65 2.27 3.46 4.38
N MET A 66 1.01 3.00 4.30
CA MET A 66 0.01 3.25 5.33
C MET A 66 0.45 2.72 6.69
N SER A 67 1.10 1.55 6.74
CA SER A 67 1.61 0.98 7.98
C SER A 67 2.71 1.84 8.60
N THR A 68 3.71 2.28 7.81
CA THR A 68 4.78 3.16 8.30
C THR A 68 4.21 4.48 8.80
N PHE A 69 3.22 5.06 8.10
CA PHE A 69 2.56 6.29 8.51
C PHE A 69 1.86 6.13 9.87
N LEU A 70 1.07 5.06 10.07
CA LEU A 70 0.39 4.79 11.33
C LEU A 70 1.38 4.59 12.49
N MET A 71 2.43 3.80 12.26
CA MET A 71 3.49 3.59 13.26
C MET A 71 4.22 4.89 13.61
N ALA A 72 4.47 5.76 12.63
CA ALA A 72 5.08 7.06 12.85
C ALA A 72 4.17 7.98 13.70
N LYS A 73 2.88 8.00 13.39
CA LYS A 73 1.86 8.74 14.16
C LYS A 73 1.77 8.24 15.60
N ASP A 74 1.71 6.93 15.81
CA ASP A 74 1.66 6.29 17.12
C ASP A 74 2.87 6.65 18.00
N ARG A 75 4.01 6.91 17.38
CA ARG A 75 5.24 7.35 18.07
C ARG A 75 5.37 8.86 18.18
N GLY A 76 4.30 9.60 17.91
CA GLY A 76 4.24 11.05 18.10
C GLY A 76 4.99 11.86 17.03
N LEU A 77 5.35 11.26 15.90
CA LEU A 77 5.98 12.02 14.81
C LEU A 77 4.98 13.04 14.22
N PRO A 78 5.43 14.28 13.95
CA PRO A 78 4.57 15.40 13.57
C PRO A 78 4.18 15.30 12.06
N LEU A 79 3.52 14.22 11.69
CA LEU A 79 2.97 14.00 10.35
C LEU A 79 1.44 14.10 10.37
N VAL A 80 0.87 14.59 9.27
CA VAL A 80 -0.57 14.67 9.03
C VAL A 80 -0.89 14.00 7.70
N GLY A 81 -1.91 13.16 7.68
CA GLY A 81 -2.42 12.55 6.45
C GLY A 81 -3.22 13.54 5.62
N VAL A 82 -3.10 13.43 4.31
CA VAL A 82 -4.04 13.99 3.35
C VAL A 82 -4.88 12.80 2.86
N PRO A 83 -6.22 12.86 2.86
CA PRO A 83 -7.07 11.71 2.55
C PRO A 83 -7.06 11.35 1.05
N ILE A 84 -5.87 11.11 0.54
CA ILE A 84 -5.54 10.62 -0.80
C ILE A 84 -4.81 9.30 -0.66
N PHE A 85 -5.27 8.29 -1.38
CA PHE A 85 -4.80 6.92 -1.27
C PHE A 85 -4.26 6.43 -2.61
N PRO A 86 -3.01 6.77 -2.93
CA PRO A 86 -2.44 6.60 -4.26
C PRO A 86 -2.18 5.14 -4.65
N ARG A 87 -2.14 4.22 -3.68
CA ARG A 87 -1.94 2.80 -3.92
C ARG A 87 -2.96 1.96 -3.15
N ARG A 88 -3.58 1.02 -3.87
CA ARG A 88 -4.53 0.04 -3.33
C ARG A 88 -4.17 -1.34 -3.84
N LEU A 89 -4.46 -2.38 -3.07
CA LEU A 89 -4.15 -3.75 -3.44
C LEU A 89 -4.96 -4.73 -2.57
N PHE A 90 -5.54 -5.74 -3.16
CA PHE A 90 -6.05 -6.89 -2.43
C PHE A 90 -4.90 -7.80 -2.01
N SER A 91 -4.96 -8.38 -0.81
CA SER A 91 -3.92 -9.29 -0.33
C SER A 91 -4.01 -10.67 -0.96
N GLN A 92 -5.18 -11.07 -1.41
CA GLN A 92 -5.50 -12.42 -1.89
C GLN A 92 -4.68 -12.81 -3.13
N SER A 93 -4.51 -11.91 -4.08
CA SER A 93 -3.67 -12.16 -5.27
C SER A 93 -2.17 -12.12 -4.99
N CYS A 94 -1.77 -11.72 -3.78
CA CYS A 94 -0.36 -11.58 -3.37
C CYS A 94 0.15 -12.73 -2.49
N MET A 95 -0.66 -13.77 -2.31
CA MET A 95 -0.34 -14.98 -1.56
C MET A 95 0.02 -16.12 -2.52
N PHE A 96 1.27 -16.57 -2.50
CA PHE A 96 1.80 -17.59 -3.41
C PHE A 96 2.24 -18.83 -2.65
N VAL A 97 1.99 -19.98 -3.25
CA VAL A 97 2.45 -21.30 -2.79
C VAL A 97 3.11 -22.05 -3.96
N ARG A 98 3.85 -23.13 -3.70
CA ARG A 98 4.33 -23.99 -4.78
C ARG A 98 3.16 -24.49 -5.64
N GLU A 99 3.41 -24.72 -6.92
CA GLU A 99 2.39 -25.20 -7.86
C GLU A 99 1.71 -26.50 -7.35
N ASN A 100 2.50 -27.42 -6.81
CA ASN A 100 2.05 -28.72 -6.29
C ASN A 100 1.84 -28.72 -4.76
N SER A 101 1.60 -27.55 -4.16
CA SER A 101 1.36 -27.46 -2.72
C SER A 101 -0.01 -28.01 -2.36
N ASP A 102 -0.10 -28.65 -1.19
CA ASP A 102 -1.33 -29.09 -0.54
C ASP A 102 -2.07 -27.96 0.21
N ILE A 103 -1.49 -26.76 0.25
CA ILE A 103 -2.09 -25.59 0.87
C ILE A 103 -3.15 -25.03 -0.08
N GLU A 104 -4.42 -25.23 0.23
CA GLU A 104 -5.55 -24.78 -0.60
C GLU A 104 -6.35 -23.65 0.07
N HIS A 105 -6.21 -23.49 1.40
CA HIS A 105 -6.92 -22.48 2.17
C HIS A 105 -6.01 -21.80 3.20
N PRO A 106 -6.34 -20.57 3.64
CA PRO A 106 -5.56 -19.88 4.67
C PRO A 106 -5.37 -20.69 5.97
N LYS A 107 -6.33 -21.57 6.34
CA LYS A 107 -6.21 -22.45 7.51
C LYS A 107 -5.05 -23.45 7.42
N ASP A 108 -4.65 -23.81 6.21
CA ASP A 108 -3.57 -24.76 5.97
C ASP A 108 -2.19 -24.14 6.24
N LEU A 109 -2.14 -22.82 6.45
CA LEU A 109 -0.93 -22.07 6.82
C LEU A 109 -0.57 -22.19 8.31
N ILE A 110 -1.45 -22.72 9.17
CA ILE A 110 -1.17 -22.89 10.60
C ILE A 110 0.05 -23.79 10.78
N GLY A 111 1.06 -23.30 11.53
CA GLY A 111 2.34 -23.97 11.76
C GLY A 111 3.33 -23.92 10.60
N LYS A 112 2.92 -23.43 9.43
CA LYS A 112 3.75 -23.29 8.23
C LYS A 112 4.65 -22.07 8.30
N LYS A 113 5.69 -22.04 7.44
CA LYS A 113 6.60 -20.91 7.26
C LYS A 113 6.17 -20.04 6.08
N VAL A 114 5.89 -18.78 6.34
CA VAL A 114 5.50 -17.82 5.30
C VAL A 114 6.55 -16.73 5.16
N GLY A 115 7.11 -16.62 3.97
CA GLY A 115 8.07 -15.59 3.60
C GLY A 115 7.39 -14.25 3.30
N ILE A 116 7.91 -13.18 3.89
CA ILE A 116 7.46 -11.80 3.69
C ILE A 116 8.68 -10.87 3.62
N SER A 117 8.51 -9.69 3.05
CA SER A 117 9.59 -8.69 3.00
C SER A 117 9.99 -8.25 4.42
N SER A 118 9.10 -7.57 5.14
CA SER A 118 9.23 -7.29 6.57
C SER A 118 7.87 -7.44 7.25
N PHE A 119 7.85 -7.56 8.56
CA PHE A 119 6.63 -7.79 9.32
C PHE A 119 5.65 -6.62 9.20
N GLN A 120 6.17 -5.39 9.16
CA GLN A 120 5.41 -4.15 9.12
C GLN A 120 5.08 -3.63 7.70
N THR A 121 5.54 -4.25 6.61
CA THR A 121 5.13 -3.77 5.28
C THR A 121 3.61 -3.81 5.15
N THR A 122 3.05 -2.84 4.44
CA THR A 122 1.58 -2.69 4.34
C THR A 122 0.90 -3.97 3.85
N LEU A 123 1.46 -4.65 2.83
CA LEU A 123 0.88 -5.92 2.39
C LEU A 123 0.97 -7.00 3.46
N SER A 124 2.11 -7.13 4.15
CA SER A 124 2.26 -8.13 5.22
C SER A 124 1.25 -7.89 6.34
N LEU A 125 1.01 -6.63 6.69
CA LEU A 125 -0.01 -6.24 7.65
C LEU A 125 -1.42 -6.59 7.17
N LEU A 126 -1.79 -6.19 5.95
CA LEU A 126 -3.09 -6.50 5.37
C LEU A 126 -3.33 -8.00 5.27
N ALA A 127 -2.37 -8.76 4.74
CA ALA A 127 -2.49 -10.19 4.58
C ALA A 127 -2.70 -10.93 5.91
N LYS A 128 -1.94 -10.58 6.96
CA LYS A 128 -2.13 -11.13 8.31
C LYS A 128 -3.51 -10.77 8.88
N GLY A 129 -3.90 -9.50 8.72
CA GLY A 129 -5.22 -9.04 9.16
C GLY A 129 -6.36 -9.75 8.42
N ASP A 130 -6.26 -9.89 7.10
CA ASP A 130 -7.28 -10.60 6.31
C ASP A 130 -7.33 -12.09 6.70
N ILE A 131 -6.19 -12.76 6.87
CA ILE A 131 -6.15 -14.16 7.35
C ILE A 131 -6.93 -14.30 8.63
N LYS A 132 -6.78 -13.40 9.59
CA LYS A 132 -7.48 -13.48 10.88
C LYS A 132 -8.94 -13.06 10.80
N PHE A 133 -9.21 -11.88 10.31
CA PHE A 133 -10.54 -11.25 10.41
C PHE A 133 -11.48 -11.63 9.26
N GLU A 134 -10.95 -12.10 8.12
CA GLU A 134 -11.77 -12.57 7.02
C GLU A 134 -11.89 -14.08 6.95
N TYR A 135 -10.78 -14.80 7.22
CA TYR A 135 -10.73 -16.26 7.08
C TYR A 135 -10.70 -17.01 8.43
N GLY A 136 -10.71 -16.29 9.56
CA GLY A 136 -10.77 -16.90 10.90
C GLY A 136 -9.51 -17.66 11.30
N VAL A 137 -8.35 -17.34 10.72
CA VAL A 137 -7.07 -18.02 10.97
C VAL A 137 -6.14 -17.12 11.76
N GLU A 138 -5.73 -17.59 12.95
CA GLU A 138 -4.80 -16.85 13.81
C GLU A 138 -3.43 -16.73 13.15
N TRP A 139 -3.08 -15.54 12.65
CA TRP A 139 -1.79 -15.28 12.03
C TRP A 139 -0.63 -15.50 13.01
N GLU A 140 -0.87 -15.43 14.29
CA GLU A 140 0.08 -15.72 15.38
C GLU A 140 0.58 -17.17 15.37
N LYS A 141 -0.19 -18.09 14.80
CA LYS A 141 0.16 -19.50 14.66
C LYS A 141 0.96 -19.83 13.39
N ILE A 142 1.26 -18.81 12.58
CA ILE A 142 2.10 -18.92 11.37
C ILE A 142 3.52 -18.47 11.72
N LYS A 143 4.52 -19.12 11.16
CA LYS A 143 5.94 -18.74 11.32
C LYS A 143 6.33 -17.76 10.21
N TRP A 144 6.74 -16.56 10.56
CA TRP A 144 7.06 -15.50 9.61
C TRP A 144 8.55 -15.44 9.32
N VAL A 145 8.94 -15.50 8.03
CA VAL A 145 10.33 -15.44 7.59
C VAL A 145 10.56 -14.12 6.85
N LEU A 146 11.42 -13.26 7.41
CA LEU A 146 11.68 -11.91 6.91
C LEU A 146 12.94 -11.83 6.08
N THR A 147 12.91 -11.07 4.98
CA THR A 147 14.11 -10.83 4.13
C THR A 147 14.71 -9.45 4.31
N THR A 148 13.96 -8.47 4.83
CA THR A 148 14.46 -7.11 5.06
C THR A 148 14.32 -6.67 6.51
N SER A 149 15.02 -5.61 6.88
CA SER A 149 14.91 -4.99 8.21
C SER A 149 13.60 -4.22 8.34
N GLU A 150 13.13 -4.10 9.58
CA GLU A 150 12.01 -3.24 9.90
C GLU A 150 12.42 -1.75 9.84
N LYS A 151 11.56 -0.91 9.28
CA LYS A 151 11.80 0.55 9.18
C LYS A 151 11.54 1.26 10.51
N VAL A 152 10.53 0.82 11.22
CA VAL A 152 10.15 1.35 12.54
C VAL A 152 10.27 0.21 13.54
N LYS A 153 10.99 0.42 14.64
CA LYS A 153 11.14 -0.60 15.68
C LYS A 153 9.79 -0.92 16.31
N PHE A 154 9.54 -2.19 16.55
CA PHE A 154 8.39 -2.69 17.29
C PHE A 154 8.77 -3.96 18.05
N THR A 155 7.96 -4.35 19.04
CA THR A 155 8.12 -5.61 19.77
C THR A 155 7.03 -6.56 19.30
N PRO A 156 7.37 -7.71 18.73
CA PRO A 156 6.38 -8.73 18.38
C PRO A 156 5.58 -9.18 19.60
N LYS A 157 4.31 -9.54 19.40
CA LYS A 157 3.50 -10.16 20.44
C LYS A 157 4.15 -11.46 20.93
N GLU A 158 3.94 -11.79 22.19
CA GLU A 158 4.41 -13.04 22.78
C GLU A 158 3.86 -14.25 22.01
N GLY A 159 4.70 -15.25 21.80
CA GLY A 159 4.37 -16.46 21.07
C GLY A 159 4.44 -16.36 19.54
N VAL A 160 4.60 -15.17 18.97
CA VAL A 160 4.78 -14.98 17.52
C VAL A 160 6.19 -15.38 17.11
N VAL A 161 6.31 -16.32 16.17
CA VAL A 161 7.60 -16.78 15.65
C VAL A 161 7.99 -15.95 14.44
N ILE A 162 9.09 -15.20 14.58
CA ILE A 162 9.70 -14.42 13.49
C ILE A 162 11.13 -14.87 13.29
N GLU A 163 11.42 -15.40 12.10
CA GLU A 163 12.77 -15.80 11.67
C GLU A 163 13.28 -14.78 10.64
N ARG A 164 14.59 -14.63 10.52
CA ARG A 164 15.21 -13.84 9.45
C ARG A 164 15.89 -14.75 8.47
N ALA A 165 15.56 -14.61 7.20
CA ALA A 165 16.29 -15.28 6.13
C ALA A 165 17.69 -14.69 6.01
N ASP A 166 18.64 -15.51 5.58
CA ASP A 166 19.95 -15.02 5.15
C ASP A 166 19.77 -14.05 3.99
N LYS A 167 20.51 -12.92 4.01
CA LYS A 167 20.42 -11.85 3.00
C LYS A 167 20.77 -12.33 1.58
N SER A 168 21.51 -13.44 1.45
CA SER A 168 21.85 -14.05 0.16
C SER A 168 20.71 -14.90 -0.43
N LYS A 169 19.68 -15.22 0.36
CA LYS A 169 18.57 -16.08 -0.05
C LYS A 169 17.40 -15.28 -0.59
N GLU A 170 16.90 -15.70 -1.75
CA GLU A 170 15.67 -15.19 -2.33
C GLU A 170 14.48 -16.09 -1.96
N LEU A 171 13.35 -15.48 -1.59
CA LEU A 171 12.17 -16.20 -1.14
C LEU A 171 11.63 -17.21 -2.17
N GLY A 172 11.74 -16.93 -3.47
CA GLY A 172 11.31 -17.85 -4.51
C GLY A 172 12.09 -19.16 -4.46
N HIS A 173 13.41 -19.09 -4.38
CA HIS A 173 14.25 -20.30 -4.25
C HIS A 173 14.06 -21.00 -2.91
N MET A 174 13.79 -20.27 -1.81
CA MET A 174 13.45 -20.88 -0.53
C MET A 174 12.13 -21.64 -0.60
N LEU A 175 11.14 -21.09 -1.32
CA LEU A 175 9.86 -21.75 -1.56
C LEU A 175 10.03 -23.04 -2.38
N ASP A 176 10.84 -22.99 -3.45
CA ASP A 176 11.12 -24.15 -4.31
C ASP A 176 11.78 -25.29 -3.53
N LYS A 177 12.75 -24.97 -2.67
CA LYS A 177 13.46 -25.93 -1.81
C LYS A 177 12.65 -26.42 -0.60
N GLY A 178 11.46 -25.88 -0.35
CA GLY A 178 10.65 -26.21 0.82
C GLY A 178 11.17 -25.65 2.15
N GLU A 179 12.07 -24.65 2.11
CA GLU A 179 12.54 -23.95 3.31
C GLU A 179 11.43 -23.04 3.89
N ILE A 180 10.52 -22.59 3.03
CA ILE A 180 9.25 -21.93 3.37
C ILE A 180 8.09 -22.58 2.59
N ASP A 181 6.85 -22.38 3.05
CA ASP A 181 5.67 -23.01 2.49
C ASP A 181 4.84 -22.06 1.60
N ALA A 182 4.91 -20.74 1.88
CA ALA A 182 4.24 -19.70 1.12
C ALA A 182 5.03 -18.39 1.09
N ILE A 183 4.67 -17.49 0.17
CA ILE A 183 5.21 -16.13 0.05
C ILE A 183 4.04 -15.14 -0.01
N PHE A 184 4.11 -14.06 0.79
CA PHE A 184 3.16 -12.95 0.74
C PHE A 184 3.89 -11.68 0.35
N MET A 185 3.81 -11.31 -0.93
CA MET A 185 4.49 -10.13 -1.47
C MET A 185 3.68 -9.48 -2.59
N PRO A 186 3.64 -8.13 -2.65
CA PRO A 186 2.98 -7.41 -3.74
C PRO A 186 3.73 -7.57 -5.08
N HIS A 187 5.04 -7.80 -5.00
CA HIS A 187 5.92 -8.08 -6.12
C HIS A 187 6.55 -9.45 -5.86
N PRO A 188 6.13 -10.50 -6.58
CA PRO A 188 6.75 -11.81 -6.45
C PRO A 188 8.26 -11.74 -6.68
N PRO A 189 9.06 -12.63 -6.06
CA PRO A 189 10.48 -12.72 -6.31
C PRO A 189 10.83 -12.86 -7.79
N ASN A 190 12.01 -12.40 -8.21
CA ASN A 190 12.42 -12.45 -9.61
C ASN A 190 12.42 -13.86 -10.19
N SER A 191 12.81 -14.87 -9.42
CA SER A 191 12.77 -16.28 -9.82
C SER A 191 11.35 -16.76 -10.16
N VAL A 192 10.35 -16.28 -9.41
CA VAL A 192 8.92 -16.54 -9.70
C VAL A 192 8.46 -15.79 -10.95
N MET A 193 8.80 -14.50 -11.06
CA MET A 193 8.41 -13.68 -12.21
C MET A 193 9.01 -14.16 -13.52
N LYS A 194 10.23 -14.70 -13.50
CA LYS A 194 10.90 -15.29 -14.67
C LYS A 194 10.45 -16.73 -14.98
N GLY A 195 9.60 -17.32 -14.13
CA GLY A 195 9.14 -18.71 -14.29
C GLY A 195 10.21 -19.76 -13.94
N GLU A 196 11.31 -19.36 -13.27
CA GLU A 196 12.34 -20.28 -12.77
C GLU A 196 11.80 -21.15 -11.63
N VAL A 197 10.93 -20.57 -10.80
CA VAL A 197 10.20 -21.24 -9.73
C VAL A 197 8.71 -21.29 -10.04
N LYS A 198 8.15 -22.49 -10.09
CA LYS A 198 6.74 -22.68 -10.38
C LYS A 198 5.89 -22.47 -9.15
N THR A 199 4.99 -21.51 -9.24
CA THR A 199 4.08 -21.15 -8.17
C THR A 199 2.66 -20.98 -8.68
N ARG A 200 1.69 -21.08 -7.79
CA ARG A 200 0.32 -20.62 -7.98
C ARG A 200 -0.08 -19.67 -6.85
N ARG A 201 -1.15 -18.92 -7.07
CA ARG A 201 -1.77 -18.21 -5.95
C ARG A 201 -2.43 -19.19 -4.99
N LEU A 202 -2.45 -18.83 -3.70
CA LEU A 202 -3.17 -19.59 -2.67
C LEU A 202 -4.64 -19.72 -3.06
N PHE A 203 -5.27 -18.60 -3.38
CA PHE A 203 -6.62 -18.58 -3.95
C PHE A 203 -6.52 -18.82 -5.46
N ARG A 204 -6.97 -19.99 -5.93
CA ARG A 204 -6.86 -20.39 -7.36
C ARG A 204 -7.57 -19.40 -8.28
N ASP A 205 -8.74 -18.92 -7.90
CA ASP A 205 -9.42 -17.79 -8.54
C ASP A 205 -9.36 -16.58 -7.60
N SER A 206 -8.20 -15.93 -7.58
CA SER A 206 -7.99 -14.75 -6.74
C SER A 206 -8.88 -13.57 -7.15
N MET A 207 -9.24 -13.45 -8.43
CA MET A 207 -10.13 -12.38 -8.90
C MET A 207 -11.55 -12.56 -8.35
N ALA A 208 -12.09 -13.76 -8.36
CA ALA A 208 -13.40 -14.04 -7.76
C ALA A 208 -13.39 -13.78 -6.25
N GLU A 209 -12.29 -14.14 -5.56
CA GLU A 209 -12.15 -13.91 -4.13
C GLU A 209 -12.03 -12.43 -3.78
N GLU A 210 -11.26 -11.66 -4.55
CA GLU A 210 -11.14 -10.21 -4.40
C GLU A 210 -12.47 -9.50 -4.69
N LYS A 211 -13.22 -9.96 -5.70
CA LYS A 211 -14.57 -9.48 -5.98
C LYS A 211 -15.52 -9.77 -4.81
N ARG A 212 -15.48 -10.98 -4.25
CA ARG A 212 -16.26 -11.34 -3.06
C ARG A 212 -15.92 -10.43 -1.87
N TYR A 213 -14.62 -10.15 -1.65
CA TYR A 213 -14.16 -9.24 -0.62
C TYR A 213 -14.70 -7.82 -0.84
N PHE A 214 -14.58 -7.32 -2.09
CA PHE A 214 -15.10 -6.00 -2.45
C PHE A 214 -16.61 -5.90 -2.25
N ASP A 215 -17.37 -6.89 -2.66
CA ASP A 215 -18.83 -6.92 -2.48
C ASP A 215 -19.24 -6.89 -1.01
N LYS A 216 -18.45 -7.55 -0.15
CA LYS A 216 -18.71 -7.60 1.29
C LYS A 216 -18.40 -6.28 2.00
N TYR A 217 -17.31 -5.62 1.64
CA TYR A 217 -16.81 -4.46 2.37
C TYR A 217 -17.01 -3.12 1.67
N GLY A 218 -17.23 -3.12 0.37
CA GLY A 218 -17.49 -1.93 -0.44
C GLY A 218 -16.24 -1.11 -0.74
N TYR A 219 -15.03 -1.66 -0.59
CA TYR A 219 -13.80 -0.94 -0.87
C TYR A 219 -12.67 -1.84 -1.37
N TRP A 220 -11.76 -1.24 -2.13
CA TRP A 220 -10.44 -1.80 -2.47
C TRP A 220 -9.44 -1.38 -1.39
N PRO A 221 -8.70 -2.31 -0.73
CA PRO A 221 -7.88 -2.00 0.44
C PRO A 221 -6.78 -0.96 0.16
N ILE A 222 -6.69 0.02 1.06
CA ILE A 222 -5.65 1.06 1.03
C ILE A 222 -4.29 0.45 1.34
N MET A 223 -3.28 0.84 0.55
CA MET A 223 -1.87 0.48 0.77
C MET A 223 -1.04 1.69 1.16
N HIS A 224 -1.26 2.83 0.51
CA HIS A 224 -0.51 4.06 0.73
C HIS A 224 -1.43 5.23 1.00
N ILE A 225 -0.87 6.25 1.62
CA ILE A 225 -1.50 7.53 1.94
C ILE A 225 -0.56 8.67 1.54
N MET A 226 -1.10 9.82 1.16
CA MET A 226 -0.31 11.05 1.10
C MET A 226 -0.20 11.67 2.49
N ALA A 227 0.97 12.21 2.82
CA ALA A 227 1.19 12.87 4.10
C ALA A 227 2.10 14.09 3.97
N MET A 228 1.98 15.02 4.91
CA MET A 228 2.82 16.20 5.04
C MET A 228 3.25 16.41 6.50
N HIS A 229 4.25 17.25 6.71
CA HIS A 229 4.62 17.64 8.07
C HIS A 229 3.56 18.54 8.69
N LYS A 230 3.32 18.35 9.99
CA LYS A 230 2.30 19.11 10.73
C LYS A 230 2.57 20.61 10.72
N ASP A 231 3.83 21.03 10.83
CA ASP A 231 4.21 22.45 10.79
C ASP A 231 3.87 23.13 9.46
N LEU A 232 3.97 22.42 8.34
CA LEU A 232 3.51 22.91 7.04
C LEU A 232 1.98 22.99 6.99
N ALA A 233 1.31 21.95 7.46
CA ALA A 233 -0.16 21.92 7.50
C ALA A 233 -0.75 23.04 8.38
N ASP A 234 -0.08 23.36 9.50
CA ASP A 234 -0.51 24.43 10.41
C ASP A 234 -0.29 25.83 9.81
N ARG A 235 0.80 26.02 9.03
CA ARG A 235 1.06 27.30 8.33
C ARG A 235 0.18 27.51 7.11
N GLU A 236 -0.14 26.44 6.40
CA GLU A 236 -0.87 26.47 5.13
C GLU A 236 -2.09 25.54 5.19
N PRO A 237 -3.10 25.85 6.01
CA PRO A 237 -4.22 24.93 6.28
C PRO A 237 -5.05 24.60 5.02
N GLN A 238 -5.02 25.43 3.99
CA GLN A 238 -5.68 25.19 2.70
C GLN A 238 -4.91 24.23 1.77
N LEU A 239 -3.63 23.92 2.09
CA LEU A 239 -2.77 23.12 1.23
C LEU A 239 -3.30 21.68 1.06
N ALA A 240 -3.84 21.09 2.12
CA ALA A 240 -4.40 19.74 2.05
C ALA A 240 -5.53 19.65 1.02
N GLN A 241 -6.46 20.62 1.01
CA GLN A 241 -7.54 20.66 0.04
C GLN A 241 -7.01 20.89 -1.39
N ALA A 242 -6.06 21.80 -1.55
CA ALA A 242 -5.43 22.04 -2.86
C ALA A 242 -4.81 20.76 -3.45
N ILE A 243 -4.14 19.95 -2.62
CA ILE A 243 -3.57 18.67 -3.04
C ILE A 243 -4.67 17.66 -3.40
N ILE A 244 -5.77 17.59 -2.63
CA ILE A 244 -6.93 16.74 -2.95
C ILE A 244 -7.48 17.10 -4.35
N ASP A 245 -7.68 18.39 -4.61
CA ASP A 245 -8.22 18.88 -5.88
C ASP A 245 -7.26 18.58 -7.06
N MET A 246 -5.95 18.73 -6.84
CA MET A 246 -4.93 18.38 -7.84
C MET A 246 -4.91 16.87 -8.14
N TYR A 247 -5.07 16.01 -7.13
CA TYR A 247 -5.17 14.56 -7.34
C TYR A 247 -6.46 14.17 -8.04
N ALA A 248 -7.59 14.81 -7.73
CA ALA A 248 -8.84 14.60 -8.45
C ALA A 248 -8.70 14.99 -9.93
N GLN A 249 -8.04 16.11 -10.23
CA GLN A 249 -7.72 16.53 -11.60
C GLN A 249 -6.83 15.49 -12.30
N ALA A 250 -5.75 15.02 -11.64
CA ALA A 250 -4.84 14.02 -12.20
C ALA A 250 -5.55 12.72 -12.55
N ARG A 251 -6.44 12.25 -11.69
CA ARG A 251 -7.23 11.03 -11.94
C ARG A 251 -8.17 11.17 -13.11
N HIS A 252 -8.87 12.28 -13.19
CA HIS A 252 -9.77 12.56 -14.30
C HIS A 252 -9.00 12.53 -15.64
N ILE A 253 -7.84 13.16 -15.71
CA ILE A 253 -6.98 13.14 -16.90
C ILE A 253 -6.48 11.73 -17.19
N ALA A 254 -6.07 10.97 -16.16
CA ALA A 254 -5.56 9.61 -16.34
C ALA A 254 -6.64 8.62 -16.80
N ASP A 255 -7.90 8.80 -16.39
CA ASP A 255 -9.00 7.97 -16.88
C ASP A 255 -9.19 8.09 -18.39
N GLU A 256 -8.89 9.24 -18.99
CA GLU A 256 -8.96 9.44 -20.44
C GLU A 256 -7.90 8.63 -21.19
N TYR A 257 -6.75 8.31 -20.56
CA TYR A 257 -5.72 7.45 -21.19
C TYR A 257 -6.25 6.06 -21.55
N PHE A 258 -7.25 5.56 -20.85
CA PHE A 258 -7.87 4.26 -21.12
C PHE A 258 -9.01 4.31 -22.15
N LEU A 259 -9.41 5.51 -22.59
CA LEU A 259 -10.39 5.68 -23.65
C LEU A 259 -9.78 5.38 -25.04
N ASP A 260 -8.49 5.65 -25.21
CA ASP A 260 -7.75 5.28 -26.43
C ASP A 260 -6.91 4.00 -26.14
N PRO A 261 -7.16 2.89 -26.85
CA PRO A 261 -6.44 1.63 -26.61
C PRO A 261 -4.94 1.73 -26.88
N ASN A 262 -4.47 2.74 -27.62
CA ASN A 262 -3.06 2.91 -27.94
C ASN A 262 -2.21 3.48 -26.78
N TRP A 263 -2.84 4.01 -25.74
CA TRP A 263 -2.12 4.47 -24.54
C TRP A 263 -1.60 3.34 -23.67
N SER A 264 -2.12 2.12 -23.81
CA SER A 264 -1.66 0.94 -23.11
C SER A 264 -0.89 0.01 -24.05
N GLN A 265 0.21 -0.58 -23.56
CA GLN A 265 0.91 -1.65 -24.29
C GLN A 265 0.15 -2.99 -24.26
N MET A 266 -0.95 -3.09 -23.52
CA MET A 266 -1.76 -4.30 -23.42
C MET A 266 -2.73 -4.38 -24.60
N ALA A 267 -2.62 -5.43 -25.41
CA ALA A 267 -3.48 -5.63 -26.58
C ALA A 267 -4.99 -5.62 -26.23
N TRP A 268 -5.34 -6.08 -25.05
CA TRP A 268 -6.72 -6.12 -24.55
C TRP A 268 -6.96 -5.16 -23.38
N GLY A 269 -6.12 -4.14 -23.24
CA GLY A 269 -6.18 -3.19 -22.12
C GLY A 269 -7.57 -2.54 -21.99
N ARG A 270 -8.20 -2.17 -23.13
CA ARG A 270 -9.54 -1.61 -23.16
C ARG A 270 -10.60 -2.57 -22.61
N HIS A 271 -10.56 -3.83 -22.98
CA HIS A 271 -11.51 -4.84 -22.48
C HIS A 271 -11.35 -5.08 -20.98
N TYR A 272 -10.10 -5.10 -20.49
CA TYR A 272 -9.84 -5.21 -19.05
C TYR A 272 -10.34 -4.00 -18.29
N TYR A 273 -10.09 -2.80 -18.81
CA TYR A 273 -10.58 -1.56 -18.20
C TYR A 273 -12.10 -1.53 -18.08
N GLU A 274 -12.82 -1.85 -19.15
CA GLU A 274 -14.29 -1.90 -19.18
C GLU A 274 -14.82 -2.95 -18.20
N SER A 275 -14.28 -4.17 -18.23
CA SER A 275 -14.68 -5.25 -17.33
C SER A 275 -14.40 -4.93 -15.86
N GLU A 276 -13.30 -4.24 -15.56
CA GLU A 276 -12.96 -3.84 -14.19
C GLU A 276 -13.86 -2.69 -13.71
N ARG A 277 -14.11 -1.69 -14.55
CA ARG A 277 -15.02 -0.58 -14.24
C ARG A 277 -16.39 -1.07 -13.82
N ASP A 278 -16.91 -2.07 -14.49
CA ASP A 278 -18.24 -2.63 -14.22
C ASP A 278 -18.25 -3.46 -12.92
N LYS A 279 -17.14 -4.13 -12.59
CA LYS A 279 -17.01 -4.98 -11.40
C LYS A 279 -16.61 -4.23 -10.14
N LEU A 280 -15.82 -3.17 -10.27
CA LEU A 280 -15.26 -2.36 -9.18
C LEU A 280 -15.63 -0.88 -9.38
N PRO A 281 -16.90 -0.52 -9.29
CA PRO A 281 -17.31 0.88 -9.41
C PRO A 281 -16.62 1.69 -8.30
N ASN A 282 -16.17 2.90 -8.66
CA ASN A 282 -15.52 3.82 -7.73
C ASN A 282 -14.27 3.23 -7.02
N ARG A 283 -13.44 2.50 -7.76
CA ARG A 283 -12.26 1.76 -7.24
C ARG A 283 -11.15 2.64 -6.64
N TRP A 284 -11.09 3.92 -7.02
CA TRP A 284 -10.06 4.88 -6.57
C TRP A 284 -10.66 6.10 -5.84
N PRO A 285 -11.56 5.92 -4.86
CA PRO A 285 -12.12 7.07 -4.18
C PRO A 285 -11.07 7.72 -3.26
N ASP A 286 -10.84 9.03 -3.40
CA ASP A 286 -10.18 9.84 -2.39
C ASP A 286 -11.21 10.47 -1.46
N GLY A 287 -10.72 11.09 -0.39
CA GLY A 287 -11.56 11.65 0.65
C GLY A 287 -11.66 10.77 1.88
N PHE A 288 -11.96 11.38 3.01
CA PHE A 288 -12.02 10.72 4.30
C PHE A 288 -13.30 9.86 4.46
N LYS A 289 -14.47 10.46 4.23
CA LYS A 289 -15.76 9.80 4.55
C LYS A 289 -15.94 8.45 3.87
N ILE A 290 -15.69 8.40 2.58
CA ILE A 290 -15.86 7.16 1.79
C ILE A 290 -14.83 6.09 2.17
N ASN A 291 -13.67 6.50 2.70
CA ASN A 291 -12.58 5.61 3.09
C ASN A 291 -12.56 5.27 4.58
N LYS A 292 -13.44 5.84 5.39
CA LYS A 292 -13.43 5.67 6.86
C LYS A 292 -13.42 4.20 7.28
N LYS A 293 -14.30 3.37 6.75
CA LYS A 293 -14.35 1.92 7.06
C LYS A 293 -13.04 1.19 6.72
N ASN A 294 -12.42 1.57 5.60
CA ASN A 294 -11.14 0.99 5.18
C ASN A 294 -10.01 1.40 6.13
N LEU A 295 -9.98 2.66 6.57
CA LEU A 295 -9.02 3.18 7.55
C LEU A 295 -9.19 2.52 8.92
N GLU A 296 -10.42 2.42 9.42
CA GLU A 296 -10.74 1.76 10.69
C GLU A 296 -10.29 0.30 10.70
N ARG A 297 -10.51 -0.44 9.59
CA ARG A 297 -10.04 -1.82 9.45
C ARG A 297 -8.51 -1.89 9.44
N PHE A 298 -7.84 -0.96 8.79
CA PHE A 298 -6.39 -0.90 8.77
C PHE A 298 -5.81 -0.61 10.16
N ILE A 299 -6.42 0.29 10.93
CA ILE A 299 -6.07 0.59 12.33
C ILE A 299 -6.28 -0.64 13.21
N LEU A 300 -7.42 -1.32 13.08
CA LEU A 300 -7.69 -2.59 13.77
C LEU A 300 -6.58 -3.61 13.52
N TYR A 301 -6.19 -3.82 12.27
CA TYR A 301 -5.13 -4.76 11.92
C TYR A 301 -3.77 -4.36 12.49
N SER A 302 -3.46 -3.06 12.45
CA SER A 302 -2.20 -2.53 12.99
C SER A 302 -2.10 -2.74 14.49
N HIS A 303 -3.19 -2.50 15.22
CA HIS A 303 -3.28 -2.71 16.66
C HIS A 303 -3.24 -4.22 17.00
N ASP A 304 -4.03 -5.04 16.31
CA ASP A 304 -4.04 -6.49 16.52
C ASP A 304 -2.65 -7.12 16.33
N GLN A 305 -1.82 -6.55 15.45
CA GLN A 305 -0.47 -7.03 15.20
C GLN A 305 0.62 -6.39 16.09
N GLY A 306 0.23 -5.50 17.02
CA GLY A 306 1.15 -4.83 17.92
C GLY A 306 2.05 -3.77 17.26
N LEU A 307 1.66 -3.27 16.09
CA LEU A 307 2.41 -2.25 15.36
C LEU A 307 2.11 -0.83 15.87
N ILE A 308 0.93 -0.62 16.45
CA ILE A 308 0.51 0.60 17.14
C ILE A 308 0.01 0.26 18.55
N SER A 309 0.12 1.20 19.46
CA SER A 309 -0.14 1.02 20.90
C SER A 309 -1.63 1.00 21.25
N GLU A 310 -2.46 1.70 20.50
CA GLU A 310 -3.90 1.80 20.71
C GLU A 310 -4.68 1.79 19.39
N GLN A 311 -5.93 1.37 19.44
CA GLN A 311 -6.88 1.49 18.34
C GLN A 311 -7.58 2.84 18.46
N TYR A 312 -7.02 3.86 17.79
CA TYR A 312 -7.56 5.22 17.80
C TYR A 312 -8.51 5.50 16.65
N GLU A 313 -9.30 6.56 16.82
CA GLU A 313 -10.23 7.05 15.79
C GLU A 313 -9.48 7.50 14.54
N SER A 314 -9.97 7.13 13.36
CA SER A 314 -9.32 7.43 12.08
C SER A 314 -9.21 8.92 11.77
N GLU A 315 -10.09 9.74 12.34
CA GLU A 315 -10.08 11.21 12.28
C GLU A 315 -8.76 11.82 12.76
N ARG A 316 -8.13 11.20 13.76
CA ARG A 316 -6.84 11.67 14.32
C ARG A 316 -5.68 11.65 13.34
N LEU A 317 -5.85 11.01 12.20
CA LEU A 317 -4.84 10.94 11.14
C LEU A 317 -4.78 12.20 10.29
N PHE A 318 -5.84 12.99 10.25
CA PHE A 318 -6.09 14.05 9.27
C PHE A 318 -6.30 15.42 9.90
N LEU A 319 -6.30 16.46 9.07
CA LEU A 319 -6.78 17.78 9.47
C LEU A 319 -8.32 17.79 9.54
N GLU A 320 -8.87 18.50 10.50
CA GLU A 320 -10.32 18.65 10.66
C GLU A 320 -10.97 19.16 9.36
N SER A 321 -10.33 20.11 8.68
CA SER A 321 -10.80 20.67 7.40
C SER A 321 -10.95 19.65 6.27
N THR A 322 -10.37 18.45 6.39
CA THR A 322 -10.44 17.40 5.36
C THR A 322 -11.38 16.25 5.73
N LEU A 323 -11.98 16.27 6.91
CA LEU A 323 -12.88 15.19 7.38
C LEU A 323 -14.21 15.15 6.64
N ASP A 324 -14.59 16.25 6.01
CA ASP A 324 -15.82 16.33 5.22
C ASP A 324 -15.68 15.87 3.76
N THR A 325 -14.47 15.50 3.34
CA THR A 325 -14.19 15.03 1.98
C THR A 325 -14.65 13.59 1.72
#